data_1e4e0f6335d42aeb8512b5b16b8dc0d6
#
_entry.id   1e4e0f6335d42aeb8512b5b16b8dc0d6
#
_cell.length_a   1.000
_cell.length_b   1.000
_cell.length_c   1.000
_cell.angle_alpha   90.00
_cell.angle_beta   90.00
_cell.angle_gamma   90.00
#
_symmetry.space_group_name_H-M   'P 1'
#
loop_
_entity.id
_entity.type
_entity.pdbx_description
1 polymer ?
#
loop_
_entity_poly.entity_id
_entity_poly.type
_entity_poly.pdbx_seq_one_letter_code
_entity_poly.pdbx_strand_id
1 'polypeptide(L)'
;MRRSLSALVLLLFLSSALSGCLSNTDTTTKDEEDSGTTPSQNGGLFCTEHDGLERCWEKHVPENLDPDVPVPLVVDVHGYSSTSSTHRDLSGFNEIADSESAIVVYPNGVLGKNLPTDPDENQAWNAGWCCAHASRDNIDDVGFITKIIEFTIE
;
A
#
# COMPACT_ATOMS: atom_id res chain seq x y z
N MET A 1 -9.16 44.56 -36.38
CA MET A 1 -10.39 45.36 -36.22
C MET A 1 -11.52 44.47 -35.79
N ARG A 2 -12.21 44.91 -34.82
CA ARG A 2 -13.50 44.61 -34.18
C ARG A 2 -13.37 43.92 -32.81
N ARG A 3 -13.63 44.77 -31.87
CA ARG A 3 -14.00 44.58 -30.45
C ARG A 3 -15.45 44.10 -30.35
N SER A 4 -15.81 43.41 -29.30
CA SER A 4 -17.08 43.51 -28.57
C SER A 4 -16.96 42.66 -27.33
N LEU A 5 -16.86 43.20 -26.15
CA LEU A 5 -17.83 43.72 -25.17
C LEU A 5 -18.80 42.67 -24.62
N SER A 6 -18.55 42.34 -23.36
CA SER A 6 -19.40 42.43 -22.17
C SER A 6 -20.72 41.66 -22.15
N ALA A 7 -20.84 40.86 -21.09
CA ALA A 7 -22.00 40.92 -20.20
C ALA A 7 -21.66 40.29 -18.82
N LEU A 8 -21.54 41.18 -17.85
CA LEU A 8 -21.54 40.95 -16.41
C LEU A 8 -23.01 40.70 -16.01
N VAL A 9 -23.30 39.52 -15.46
CA VAL A 9 -24.60 39.31 -14.80
C VAL A 9 -24.34 39.08 -13.32
N LEU A 10 -24.59 40.13 -12.56
CA LEU A 10 -24.63 40.17 -11.10
C LEU A 10 -26.04 39.74 -10.67
N LEU A 11 -26.17 38.57 -10.03
CA LEU A 11 -27.40 38.14 -9.37
C LEU A 11 -27.20 38.13 -7.87
N LEU A 12 -27.67 39.17 -7.22
CA LEU A 12 -27.92 39.24 -5.79
C LEU A 12 -29.19 38.43 -5.46
N PHE A 13 -29.08 37.48 -4.56
CA PHE A 13 -30.24 36.97 -3.85
C PHE A 13 -30.11 37.22 -2.37
N LEU A 14 -31.14 37.90 -1.87
CA LEU A 14 -31.36 38.26 -0.49
C LEU A 14 -31.66 37.02 0.37
N SER A 15 -31.21 37.17 1.59
CA SER A 15 -31.54 36.44 2.79
C SER A 15 -33.02 36.11 3.01
N SER A 16 -33.28 34.90 3.50
CA SER A 16 -34.36 34.69 4.47
C SER A 16 -33.95 33.62 5.46
N ALA A 17 -33.82 34.04 6.70
CA ALA A 17 -33.68 33.19 7.87
C ALA A 17 -35.00 32.49 8.16
N LEU A 18 -34.98 31.20 8.39
CA LEU A 18 -36.00 30.49 9.14
C LEU A 18 -35.34 29.49 10.07
N SER A 19 -35.49 29.78 11.35
CA SER A 19 -35.22 28.88 12.46
C SER A 19 -36.11 27.63 12.39
N GLY A 20 -35.53 26.46 12.60
CA GLY A 20 -36.28 25.22 12.71
C GLY A 20 -35.46 24.16 13.46
N CYS A 21 -35.92 23.79 14.61
CA CYS A 21 -35.39 22.92 15.67
C CYS A 21 -34.81 21.57 15.23
N LEU A 22 -33.76 21.20 15.92
CA LEU A 22 -33.39 19.91 16.53
C LEU A 22 -34.01 18.64 15.94
N SER A 23 -33.15 17.83 15.33
CA SER A 23 -33.13 16.38 15.51
C SER A 23 -31.70 15.91 15.39
N ASN A 24 -31.12 15.50 16.52
CA ASN A 24 -29.94 14.70 16.59
C ASN A 24 -30.19 13.39 15.85
N THR A 25 -29.58 13.23 14.70
CA THR A 25 -29.28 11.92 14.15
C THR A 25 -27.78 11.86 14.05
N ASP A 26 -27.16 11.23 15.05
CA ASP A 26 -25.78 10.79 15.02
C ASP A 26 -25.62 9.85 13.83
N THR A 27 -25.24 10.41 12.69
CA THR A 27 -24.62 9.64 11.63
C THR A 27 -23.13 9.80 11.86
N THR A 28 -22.58 8.93 12.69
CA THR A 28 -21.14 8.72 12.77
C THR A 28 -20.69 8.17 11.42
N THR A 29 -20.37 9.07 10.49
CA THR A 29 -19.42 8.74 9.44
C THR A 29 -18.12 8.46 10.17
N LYS A 30 -17.78 7.19 10.28
CA LYS A 30 -16.41 6.79 10.52
C LYS A 30 -15.64 7.22 9.28
N ASP A 31 -15.06 8.39 9.34
CA ASP A 31 -13.86 8.69 8.62
C ASP A 31 -12.81 7.75 9.24
N GLU A 32 -12.56 6.64 8.59
CA GLU A 32 -11.37 5.85 8.86
C GLU A 32 -10.20 6.76 8.44
N GLU A 33 -9.68 7.51 9.42
CA GLU A 33 -8.32 8.00 9.33
C GLU A 33 -7.45 6.75 9.15
N ASP A 34 -7.04 6.51 7.90
CA ASP A 34 -5.87 5.69 7.62
C ASP A 34 -4.71 6.33 8.38
N SER A 35 -4.47 5.85 9.57
CA SER A 35 -3.31 6.21 10.37
C SER A 35 -2.11 5.68 9.62
N GLY A 36 -1.54 6.53 8.76
CA GLY A 36 -0.31 6.26 8.03
C GLY A 36 0.80 5.90 9.01
N THR A 37 0.81 4.66 9.45
CA THR A 37 1.84 4.14 10.35
C THR A 37 3.09 3.98 9.51
N THR A 38 4.02 4.90 9.67
CA THR A 38 5.36 4.77 9.06
C THR A 38 5.90 3.37 9.35
N PRO A 39 6.36 2.63 8.32
CA PRO A 39 6.86 1.28 8.52
C PRO A 39 8.01 1.25 9.52
N SER A 40 7.97 0.29 10.43
CA SER A 40 9.10 0.02 11.31
C SER A 40 10.21 -0.70 10.52
N GLN A 41 11.47 -0.35 10.78
CA GLN A 41 12.62 -1.02 10.17
C GLN A 41 13.37 -1.84 11.23
N ASN A 42 13.52 -3.13 10.99
CA ASN A 42 14.27 -4.03 11.85
C ASN A 42 15.15 -4.96 11.01
N GLY A 43 16.48 -4.83 11.13
CA GLY A 43 17.42 -5.75 10.49
C GLY A 43 17.31 -5.86 8.95
N GLY A 44 16.93 -4.79 8.27
CA GLY A 44 16.73 -4.79 6.80
C GLY A 44 15.30 -5.09 6.36
N LEU A 45 14.41 -5.51 7.27
CA LEU A 45 12.99 -5.66 7.01
C LEU A 45 12.24 -4.38 7.38
N PHE A 46 11.34 -3.98 6.50
CA PHE A 46 10.30 -2.99 6.77
C PHE A 46 9.03 -3.73 7.12
N CYS A 47 8.33 -3.30 8.16
CA CYS A 47 7.09 -3.95 8.59
C CYS A 47 6.00 -2.91 8.85
N THR A 48 4.77 -3.29 8.57
CA THR A 48 3.56 -2.50 8.85
C THR A 48 2.42 -3.43 9.28
N GLU A 49 1.44 -2.85 9.96
CA GLU A 49 0.18 -3.56 10.18
C GLU A 49 -0.71 -3.46 8.95
N HIS A 50 -1.30 -4.59 8.54
CA HIS A 50 -2.30 -4.67 7.50
C HIS A 50 -3.32 -5.76 7.85
N ASP A 51 -4.59 -5.40 7.95
CA ASP A 51 -5.70 -6.28 8.37
C ASP A 51 -5.45 -7.00 9.71
N GLY A 52 -4.87 -6.29 10.70
CA GLY A 52 -4.56 -6.84 12.01
C GLY A 52 -3.39 -7.83 12.02
N LEU A 53 -2.63 -7.91 10.93
CA LEU A 53 -1.45 -8.75 10.80
C LEU A 53 -0.20 -7.89 10.59
N GLU A 54 0.88 -8.23 11.27
CA GLU A 54 2.18 -7.67 10.94
C GLU A 54 2.67 -8.27 9.62
N ARG A 55 2.89 -7.40 8.62
CA ARG A 55 3.36 -7.78 7.29
C ARG A 55 4.67 -7.06 6.99
N CYS A 56 5.64 -7.80 6.46
CA CYS A 56 6.99 -7.30 6.26
C CYS A 56 7.47 -7.49 4.82
N TRP A 57 8.45 -6.66 4.43
CA TRP A 57 9.12 -6.76 3.12
C TRP A 57 10.57 -6.30 3.23
N GLU A 58 11.39 -6.68 2.25
CA GLU A 58 12.71 -6.10 2.04
C GLU A 58 12.66 -5.11 0.88
N LYS A 59 13.57 -4.15 0.88
CA LYS A 59 13.71 -3.17 -0.20
C LYS A 59 15.18 -3.03 -0.57
N HIS A 60 15.47 -3.04 -1.86
CA HIS A 60 16.75 -2.70 -2.44
C HIS A 60 16.64 -1.38 -3.19
N VAL A 61 17.52 -0.44 -2.86
CA VAL A 61 17.64 0.86 -3.50
C VAL A 61 19.11 1.01 -3.91
N PRO A 62 19.43 1.19 -5.19
CA PRO A 62 20.79 1.44 -5.64
C PRO A 62 21.41 2.68 -4.96
N GLU A 63 22.70 2.61 -4.63
CA GLU A 63 23.39 3.66 -3.87
C GLU A 63 23.45 5.03 -4.60
N ASN A 64 23.38 5.01 -5.92
CA ASN A 64 23.60 6.20 -6.75
C ASN A 64 22.33 6.70 -7.44
N LEU A 65 21.14 6.41 -6.88
CA LEU A 65 19.90 6.96 -7.41
C LEU A 65 19.83 8.48 -7.17
N ASP A 66 19.45 9.20 -8.22
CA ASP A 66 19.08 10.61 -8.11
C ASP A 66 17.65 10.70 -7.57
N PRO A 67 17.42 11.27 -6.38
CA PRO A 67 16.08 11.34 -5.78
C PRO A 67 15.10 12.20 -6.58
N ASP A 68 15.59 13.07 -7.45
CA ASP A 68 14.75 13.95 -8.28
C ASP A 68 14.35 13.30 -9.62
N VAL A 69 14.85 12.10 -9.92
CA VAL A 69 14.56 11.38 -11.16
C VAL A 69 13.64 10.17 -10.87
N PRO A 70 12.43 10.13 -11.45
CA PRO A 70 11.57 8.96 -11.32
C PRO A 70 12.24 7.70 -11.89
N VAL A 71 12.20 6.62 -11.11
CA VAL A 71 12.79 5.33 -11.48
C VAL A 71 11.73 4.23 -11.45
N PRO A 72 11.93 3.13 -12.18
CA PRO A 72 11.04 1.98 -12.11
C PRO A 72 11.01 1.36 -10.72
N LEU A 73 9.83 0.90 -10.28
CA LEU A 73 9.65 0.07 -9.10
C LEU A 73 9.28 -1.36 -9.54
N VAL A 74 10.04 -2.33 -9.05
CA VAL A 74 9.79 -3.75 -9.26
C VAL A 74 9.27 -4.35 -7.96
N VAL A 75 8.16 -5.07 -8.02
CA VAL A 75 7.64 -5.88 -6.91
C VAL A 75 7.93 -7.34 -7.24
N ASP A 76 8.88 -7.93 -6.54
CA ASP A 76 9.34 -9.30 -6.78
C ASP A 76 8.80 -10.25 -5.71
N VAL A 77 7.83 -11.09 -6.08
CA VAL A 77 7.00 -11.89 -5.16
C VAL A 77 7.48 -13.34 -5.15
N HIS A 78 7.83 -13.83 -3.96
CA HIS A 78 8.26 -15.22 -3.79
C HIS A 78 7.13 -16.24 -4.01
N GLY A 79 7.51 -17.50 -4.29
CA GLY A 79 6.56 -18.60 -4.37
C GLY A 79 6.14 -19.14 -3.00
N TYR A 80 5.12 -20.03 -2.98
CA TYR A 80 4.67 -20.72 -1.76
C TYR A 80 5.84 -21.33 -0.99
N SER A 81 5.82 -21.18 0.34
CA SER A 81 6.83 -21.74 1.26
C SER A 81 8.24 -21.09 1.14
N SER A 82 8.40 -20.04 0.37
CA SER A 82 9.64 -19.26 0.30
C SER A 82 9.54 -17.98 1.17
N THR A 83 10.57 -17.15 1.13
CA THR A 83 10.65 -15.86 1.85
C THR A 83 11.19 -14.77 0.93
N SER A 84 11.03 -13.49 1.34
CA SER A 84 11.63 -12.35 0.65
C SER A 84 13.13 -12.53 0.44
N SER A 85 13.87 -12.89 1.49
CA SER A 85 15.33 -13.05 1.43
C SER A 85 15.77 -14.18 0.51
N THR A 86 15.10 -15.35 0.62
CA THR A 86 15.42 -16.50 -0.26
C THR A 86 15.15 -16.14 -1.73
N HIS A 87 14.05 -15.44 -1.98
CA HIS A 87 13.68 -15.08 -3.35
C HIS A 87 14.57 -14.00 -3.92
N ARG A 88 14.91 -12.97 -3.15
CA ARG A 88 15.88 -11.93 -3.51
C ARG A 88 17.20 -12.55 -3.98
N ASP A 89 17.73 -13.51 -3.19
CA ASP A 89 19.01 -14.15 -3.50
C ASP A 89 18.92 -15.05 -4.73
N LEU A 90 17.72 -15.60 -5.02
CA LEU A 90 17.48 -16.46 -6.17
C LEU A 90 17.23 -15.67 -7.46
N SER A 91 16.47 -14.57 -7.39
CA SER A 91 16.01 -13.83 -8.57
C SER A 91 17.10 -12.97 -9.20
N GLY A 92 18.07 -12.49 -8.41
CA GLY A 92 19.16 -11.62 -8.88
C GLY A 92 18.69 -10.22 -9.28
N PHE A 93 17.49 -9.79 -8.90
CA PHE A 93 16.98 -8.47 -9.29
C PHE A 93 17.73 -7.30 -8.67
N ASN A 94 18.48 -7.48 -7.58
CA ASN A 94 19.32 -6.42 -7.04
C ASN A 94 20.39 -5.98 -8.05
N GLU A 95 21.06 -6.93 -8.73
CA GLU A 95 22.08 -6.62 -9.74
C GLU A 95 21.47 -5.89 -10.96
N ILE A 96 20.28 -6.30 -11.36
CA ILE A 96 19.52 -5.63 -12.43
C ILE A 96 19.11 -4.22 -12.00
N ALA A 97 18.61 -4.07 -10.76
CA ALA A 97 18.23 -2.79 -10.21
C ALA A 97 19.39 -1.79 -10.17
N ASP A 98 20.57 -2.26 -9.76
CA ASP A 98 21.78 -1.44 -9.74
C ASP A 98 22.21 -1.00 -11.14
N SER A 99 22.05 -1.88 -12.15
CA SER A 99 22.41 -1.55 -13.54
C SER A 99 21.40 -0.66 -14.25
N GLU A 100 20.11 -0.81 -13.94
CA GLU A 100 19.01 -0.14 -14.64
C GLU A 100 18.40 1.03 -13.83
N SER A 101 19.00 1.36 -12.68
CA SER A 101 18.50 2.42 -11.78
C SER A 101 17.04 2.21 -11.39
N ALA A 102 16.74 1.03 -10.86
CA ALA A 102 15.39 0.67 -10.39
C ALA A 102 15.37 0.41 -8.88
N ILE A 103 14.21 0.52 -8.25
CA ILE A 103 13.98 0.06 -6.87
C ILE A 103 13.31 -1.30 -6.92
N VAL A 104 13.71 -2.22 -6.05
CA VAL A 104 13.06 -3.53 -5.92
C VAL A 104 12.52 -3.69 -4.50
N VAL A 105 11.28 -4.14 -4.39
CA VAL A 105 10.68 -4.56 -3.12
C VAL A 105 10.36 -6.05 -3.16
N TYR A 106 10.65 -6.73 -2.07
CA TYR A 106 10.46 -8.16 -1.88
C TYR A 106 9.50 -8.38 -0.71
N PRO A 107 8.19 -8.42 -0.96
CA PRO A 107 7.22 -8.66 0.10
C PRO A 107 7.28 -10.09 0.63
N ASN A 108 6.94 -10.27 1.92
CA ASN A 108 6.72 -11.57 2.53
C ASN A 108 5.24 -11.93 2.51
N GLY A 109 4.93 -13.16 2.12
CA GLY A 109 3.61 -13.75 2.29
C GLY A 109 3.23 -13.87 3.77
N VAL A 110 1.96 -14.14 4.05
CA VAL A 110 1.53 -14.38 5.43
C VAL A 110 2.04 -15.74 5.93
N LEU A 111 2.55 -15.75 7.18
CA LEU A 111 2.91 -16.99 7.88
C LEU A 111 1.64 -17.62 8.46
N GLY A 112 1.47 -18.94 8.27
CA GLY A 112 0.33 -19.66 8.85
C GLY A 112 0.23 -19.50 10.36
N LYS A 113 1.34 -19.58 11.07
CA LYS A 113 1.40 -19.40 12.53
C LYS A 113 0.95 -18.02 13.04
N ASN A 114 0.92 -17.03 12.18
CA ASN A 114 0.39 -15.70 12.51
C ASN A 114 -1.14 -15.65 12.44
N LEU A 115 -1.76 -16.74 11.97
CA LEU A 115 -3.21 -16.90 11.88
C LEU A 115 -3.71 -17.82 13.01
N PRO A 116 -4.85 -17.51 13.62
CA PRO A 116 -5.38 -18.29 14.74
C PRO A 116 -5.65 -19.77 14.43
N THR A 117 -5.77 -20.10 13.16
CA THR A 117 -6.26 -21.38 12.68
C THR A 117 -5.18 -22.29 12.08
N ASP A 118 -3.92 -21.82 12.00
CA ASP A 118 -2.89 -22.58 11.29
C ASP A 118 -1.52 -22.49 11.96
N PRO A 119 -0.95 -23.62 12.41
CA PRO A 119 0.41 -23.67 12.98
C PRO A 119 1.51 -23.69 11.90
N ASP A 120 1.18 -23.64 10.62
CA ASP A 120 2.15 -23.73 9.53
C ASP A 120 3.15 -22.57 9.56
N GLU A 121 4.42 -22.87 9.43
CA GLU A 121 5.50 -21.89 9.37
C GLU A 121 5.82 -21.45 7.94
N ASN A 122 5.13 -21.99 6.93
CA ASN A 122 5.29 -21.58 5.56
C ASN A 122 4.65 -20.21 5.30
N GLN A 123 5.26 -19.44 4.42
CA GLN A 123 4.65 -18.23 3.90
C GLN A 123 3.81 -18.53 2.65
N ALA A 124 2.67 -17.88 2.55
CA ALA A 124 1.73 -18.08 1.46
C ALA A 124 1.10 -16.78 0.99
N TRP A 125 0.60 -16.78 -0.24
CA TRP A 125 -0.16 -15.71 -0.86
C TRP A 125 -1.57 -16.19 -1.19
N ASN A 126 -2.55 -15.31 -1.09
CA ASN A 126 -3.89 -15.57 -1.57
C ASN A 126 -3.95 -15.39 -3.10
N ALA A 127 -3.74 -16.48 -3.81
CA ALA A 127 -3.87 -16.53 -5.27
C ALA A 127 -5.25 -17.02 -5.72
N GLY A 128 -6.29 -16.76 -4.93
CA GLY A 128 -7.66 -17.16 -5.17
C GLY A 128 -7.92 -18.64 -4.85
N TRP A 129 -7.59 -19.54 -5.78
CA TRP A 129 -7.72 -21.01 -5.60
C TRP A 129 -6.49 -21.67 -4.99
N CYS A 130 -5.42 -20.96 -4.77
CA CYS A 130 -4.17 -21.30 -4.10
C CYS A 130 -3.77 -20.09 -3.22
N CYS A 131 -3.04 -20.17 -2.14
CA CYS A 131 -2.35 -21.35 -1.60
C CYS A 131 -2.57 -21.39 -0.10
N ALA A 132 -2.87 -22.58 0.40
CA ALA A 132 -2.97 -22.94 1.81
C ALA A 132 -3.83 -21.96 2.65
N HIS A 133 -3.31 -21.56 3.83
CA HIS A 133 -3.97 -20.67 4.78
C HIS A 133 -4.28 -19.26 4.20
N ALA A 134 -3.41 -18.71 3.37
CA ALA A 134 -3.63 -17.38 2.81
C ALA A 134 -4.91 -17.30 1.94
N SER A 135 -5.13 -18.32 1.08
CA SER A 135 -6.34 -18.41 0.27
C SER A 135 -7.57 -18.80 1.11
N ARG A 136 -7.41 -19.75 2.04
CA ARG A 136 -8.49 -20.21 2.92
C ARG A 136 -9.06 -19.07 3.77
N ASP A 137 -8.20 -18.23 4.32
CA ASP A 137 -8.57 -17.15 5.24
C ASP A 137 -8.75 -15.80 4.52
N ASN A 138 -8.75 -15.84 3.18
CA ASN A 138 -8.97 -14.70 2.28
C ASN A 138 -8.10 -13.47 2.62
N ILE A 139 -6.81 -13.70 2.82
CA ILE A 139 -5.85 -12.65 3.16
C ILE A 139 -5.81 -11.58 2.06
N ASP A 140 -5.82 -10.30 2.43
CA ASP A 140 -5.72 -9.18 1.50
C ASP A 140 -4.26 -8.86 1.14
N ASP A 141 -3.67 -9.72 0.31
CA ASP A 141 -2.31 -9.50 -0.17
C ASP A 141 -2.21 -8.37 -1.20
N VAL A 142 -3.29 -8.07 -1.92
CA VAL A 142 -3.32 -6.97 -2.88
C VAL A 142 -3.25 -5.63 -2.16
N GLY A 143 -4.02 -5.45 -1.10
CA GLY A 143 -3.96 -4.25 -0.26
C GLY A 143 -2.59 -4.09 0.39
N PHE A 144 -2.00 -5.18 0.91
CA PHE A 144 -0.65 -5.13 1.47
C PHE A 144 0.41 -4.69 0.44
N ILE A 145 0.39 -5.26 -0.77
CA ILE A 145 1.32 -4.86 -1.84
C ILE A 145 1.09 -3.40 -2.25
N THR A 146 -0.16 -2.96 -2.31
CA THR A 146 -0.50 -1.56 -2.58
C THR A 146 0.13 -0.64 -1.54
N LYS A 147 0.02 -0.99 -0.25
CA LYS A 147 0.66 -0.25 0.85
C LYS A 147 2.17 -0.16 0.69
N ILE A 148 2.86 -1.26 0.32
CA ILE A 148 4.30 -1.25 0.05
C ILE A 148 4.66 -0.27 -1.08
N ILE A 149 3.86 -0.26 -2.16
CA ILE A 149 4.07 0.67 -3.28
C ILE A 149 3.95 2.10 -2.79
N GLU A 150 2.89 2.44 -2.06
CA GLU A 150 2.66 3.77 -1.48
C GLU A 150 3.84 4.22 -0.61
N PHE A 151 4.28 3.39 0.35
CA PHE A 151 5.46 3.68 1.18
C PHE A 151 6.79 3.76 0.43
N THR A 152 6.84 3.29 -0.80
CA THR A 152 8.09 3.33 -1.56
C THR A 152 8.17 4.55 -2.47
N ILE A 153 7.03 5.11 -2.88
CA ILE A 153 6.96 6.26 -3.79
C ILE A 153 6.82 7.62 -3.07
N GLU A 154 6.61 7.63 -1.74
CA GLU A 154 6.63 8.81 -0.88
C GLU A 154 8.07 9.27 -0.59
#